data_877ccf27deec1a3bf2c185b07cbf035e
#
_entry.id   877ccf27deec1a3bf2c185b07cbf035e
#
_cell.length_a   1.000
_cell.length_b   1.000
_cell.length_c   1.000
_cell.angle_alpha   90.00
_cell.angle_beta   90.00
_cell.angle_gamma   90.00
#
_symmetry.space_group_name_H-M   'P 1'
#
loop_
_entity.id
_entity.type
_entity.pdbx_description
1 polymer ?
#
loop_
_entity_poly.entity_id
_entity_poly.type
_entity_poly.pdbx_seq_one_letter_code
_entity_poly.pdbx_strand_id
1 'polypeptide(L)'
;MSSEINPVGQSEKPPADWNVLVTLAEPTYRTARNLLAKWGRLRRTEYYNVATMAVADPISFLREFGAAIEQSPGILNAMSHVVPFEHLFEFEDAVEFETKASEIALTYVPRLIGKSFHVRLHRRGLKGTISTPTEERFLDEALLGASAAAGGPGRISFEDPDCVLLIETLGQRGGLALWTREELNRYPFLPGAKKPIPGHMGD
;
A
#
# COMPACT_ATOMS: atom_id res chain seq x y z
N MET A 1 -22.04 37.51 -25.64
CA MET A 1 -22.21 36.58 -24.50
C MET A 1 -21.51 35.32 -24.90
N SER A 2 -20.21 35.23 -24.59
CA SER A 2 -19.39 34.07 -24.92
C SER A 2 -19.33 33.19 -23.67
N SER A 3 -19.91 31.97 -23.77
CA SER A 3 -19.84 30.94 -22.74
C SER A 3 -18.47 30.29 -22.80
N GLU A 4 -17.64 30.59 -21.84
CA GLU A 4 -16.38 29.86 -21.61
C GLU A 4 -16.70 28.44 -21.16
N ILE A 5 -16.40 27.48 -22.03
CA ILE A 5 -16.42 26.06 -21.73
C ILE A 5 -15.16 25.76 -20.89
N ASN A 6 -15.39 25.46 -19.63
CA ASN A 6 -14.33 25.04 -18.70
C ASN A 6 -13.82 23.65 -19.15
N PRO A 7 -12.52 23.46 -19.47
CA PRO A 7 -12.02 22.16 -19.87
C PRO A 7 -12.01 21.21 -18.67
N VAL A 8 -12.81 20.17 -18.78
CA VAL A 8 -12.86 19.03 -17.85
C VAL A 8 -11.52 18.30 -17.89
N GLY A 9 -10.87 18.14 -16.72
CA GLY A 9 -9.89 17.08 -16.51
C GLY A 9 -8.43 17.45 -16.65
N GLN A 10 -7.96 18.46 -15.93
CA GLN A 10 -6.55 18.43 -15.51
C GLN A 10 -6.45 17.47 -14.33
N SER A 11 -5.88 16.27 -14.57
CA SER A 11 -5.51 15.35 -13.51
C SER A 11 -4.47 16.04 -12.63
N GLU A 12 -4.87 16.48 -11.43
CA GLU A 12 -3.91 16.99 -10.45
C GLU A 12 -2.88 15.88 -10.20
N LYS A 13 -1.62 16.13 -10.57
CA LYS A 13 -0.50 15.27 -10.19
C LYS A 13 -0.61 15.00 -8.69
N PRO A 14 -0.55 13.73 -8.22
CA PRO A 14 -0.65 13.46 -6.80
C PRO A 14 0.37 14.32 -6.04
N PRO A 15 -0.02 14.92 -4.90
CA PRO A 15 0.90 15.76 -4.15
C PRO A 15 2.14 14.94 -3.77
N ALA A 16 3.31 15.57 -3.84
CA ALA A 16 4.60 14.94 -3.59
C ALA A 16 4.75 14.35 -2.17
N ASP A 17 3.82 14.62 -1.29
CA ASP A 17 3.85 14.33 0.15
C ASP A 17 2.81 13.31 0.64
N TRP A 18 2.11 12.58 -0.27
CA TRP A 18 1.16 11.55 0.16
C TRP A 18 1.91 10.32 0.73
N ASN A 19 1.38 9.75 1.79
CA ASN A 19 1.90 8.52 2.41
C ASN A 19 0.81 7.51 2.76
N VAL A 20 -0.42 7.75 2.30
CA VAL A 20 -1.52 6.79 2.39
C VAL A 20 -2.20 6.69 1.02
N LEU A 21 -2.36 5.44 0.53
CA LEU A 21 -3.11 5.14 -0.66
C LEU A 21 -4.44 4.49 -0.28
N VAL A 22 -5.52 4.97 -0.88
CA VAL A 22 -6.87 4.48 -0.62
C VAL A 22 -7.46 3.95 -1.93
N THR A 23 -7.85 2.68 -1.93
CA THR A 23 -8.66 2.10 -3.01
C THR A 23 -10.14 2.20 -2.59
N LEU A 24 -10.90 2.91 -3.37
CA LEU A 24 -12.31 3.21 -3.09
C LEU A 24 -13.21 2.06 -3.55
N ALA A 25 -14.30 1.82 -2.83
CA ALA A 25 -15.46 1.12 -3.38
C ALA A 25 -16.30 2.13 -4.17
N GLU A 26 -16.87 1.74 -5.31
CA GLU A 26 -17.68 2.65 -6.11
C GLU A 26 -19.14 2.75 -5.61
N PRO A 27 -19.74 3.94 -5.66
CA PRO A 27 -19.29 5.30 -6.04
C PRO A 27 -19.00 6.18 -4.80
N THR A 28 -18.10 5.77 -3.91
CA THR A 28 -18.02 6.19 -2.51
C THR A 28 -17.02 7.29 -2.17
N TYR A 29 -16.40 7.98 -3.16
CA TYR A 29 -15.37 8.99 -2.86
C TYR A 29 -15.82 10.05 -1.84
N ARG A 30 -17.04 10.58 -1.95
CA ARG A 30 -17.56 11.61 -1.02
C ARG A 30 -17.64 11.06 0.40
N THR A 31 -18.13 9.83 0.54
CA THR A 31 -18.23 9.14 1.82
C THR A 31 -16.85 8.87 2.41
N ALA A 32 -15.92 8.29 1.63
CA ALA A 32 -14.56 8.04 2.06
C ALA A 32 -13.85 9.32 2.49
N ARG A 33 -13.99 10.41 1.72
CA ARG A 33 -13.42 11.72 2.07
C ARG A 33 -13.92 12.23 3.43
N ASN A 34 -15.20 12.09 3.71
CA ASN A 34 -15.78 12.55 4.98
C ASN A 34 -15.31 11.67 6.15
N LEU A 35 -15.26 10.35 5.96
CA LEU A 35 -14.79 9.39 6.95
C LEU A 35 -13.31 9.58 7.32
N LEU A 36 -12.47 9.91 6.33
CA LEU A 36 -11.04 10.08 6.51
C LEU A 36 -10.62 11.52 6.92
N ALA A 37 -11.56 12.48 6.91
CA ALA A 37 -11.28 13.90 7.08
C ALA A 37 -10.53 14.27 8.38
N LYS A 38 -10.71 13.50 9.45
CA LYS A 38 -10.03 13.75 10.73
C LYS A 38 -8.53 13.44 10.71
N TRP A 39 -8.06 12.60 9.77
CA TRP A 39 -6.64 12.24 9.65
C TRP A 39 -5.92 13.00 8.55
N GLY A 40 -6.65 13.42 7.50
CA GLY A 40 -6.05 14.13 6.40
C GLY A 40 -7.03 14.40 5.26
N ARG A 41 -6.56 15.14 4.28
CA ARG A 41 -7.36 15.47 3.10
C ARG A 41 -7.20 14.40 2.03
N LEU A 42 -8.27 13.66 1.74
CA LEU A 42 -8.30 12.71 0.62
C LEU A 42 -8.31 13.47 -0.71
N ARG A 43 -7.45 13.07 -1.65
CA ARG A 43 -7.33 13.63 -3.00
C ARG A 43 -7.51 12.53 -4.04
N ARG A 44 -8.29 12.82 -5.09
CA ARG A 44 -8.40 11.92 -6.25
C ARG A 44 -7.08 11.85 -7.00
N THR A 45 -6.85 10.74 -7.65
CA THR A 45 -5.77 10.56 -8.62
C THR A 45 -6.34 10.37 -10.03
N GLU A 46 -5.50 10.30 -11.03
CA GLU A 46 -5.88 9.92 -12.41
C GLU A 46 -6.26 8.44 -12.53
N TYR A 47 -5.92 7.63 -11.53
CA TYR A 47 -6.21 6.19 -11.54
C TYR A 47 -7.60 5.91 -10.99
N TYR A 48 -8.29 5.02 -11.70
CA TYR A 48 -9.64 4.63 -11.33
C TYR A 48 -9.73 4.09 -9.91
N ASN A 49 -10.67 4.62 -9.13
CA ASN A 49 -10.91 4.25 -7.73
C ASN A 49 -9.71 4.39 -6.79
N VAL A 50 -8.72 5.17 -7.16
CA VAL A 50 -7.55 5.43 -6.33
C VAL A 50 -7.55 6.88 -5.86
N ALA A 51 -7.33 7.04 -4.58
CA ALA A 51 -7.14 8.33 -3.94
C ALA A 51 -5.91 8.28 -3.02
N THR A 52 -5.34 9.43 -2.73
CA THR A 52 -4.17 9.56 -1.85
C THR A 52 -4.47 10.53 -0.72
N MET A 53 -3.73 10.36 0.39
CA MET A 53 -3.81 11.25 1.55
C MET A 53 -2.43 11.36 2.19
N ALA A 54 -2.11 12.51 2.76
CA ALA A 54 -0.96 12.69 3.64
C ALA A 54 -1.43 12.65 5.09
N VAL A 55 -0.74 11.88 5.93
CA VAL A 55 -0.91 11.85 7.38
C VAL A 55 0.42 12.15 8.05
N ALA A 56 0.37 12.68 9.28
CA ALA A 56 1.60 13.07 10.00
C ALA A 56 2.46 11.86 10.36
N ASP A 57 1.84 10.77 10.81
CA ASP A 57 2.51 9.51 11.14
C ASP A 57 1.68 8.31 10.65
N PRO A 58 2.19 7.55 9.65
CA PRO A 58 1.51 6.38 9.11
C PRO A 58 1.21 5.29 10.12
N ILE A 59 2.06 5.09 11.13
CA ILE A 59 1.88 4.05 12.13
C ILE A 59 0.78 4.41 13.13
N SER A 60 0.74 5.65 13.59
CA SER A 60 -0.36 6.15 14.42
C SER A 60 -1.67 6.12 13.67
N PHE A 61 -1.67 6.56 12.40
CA PHE A 61 -2.84 6.46 11.53
C PHE A 61 -3.36 5.02 11.40
N LEU A 62 -2.49 4.04 11.17
CA LEU A 62 -2.87 2.63 11.06
C LEU A 62 -3.64 2.17 12.30
N ARG A 63 -3.13 2.48 13.49
CA ARG A 63 -3.74 2.10 14.77
C ARG A 63 -5.08 2.78 15.00
N GLU A 64 -5.14 4.09 14.80
CA GLU A 64 -6.36 4.87 14.99
C GLU A 64 -7.45 4.50 13.99
N PHE A 65 -7.07 4.27 12.72
CA PHE A 65 -7.99 3.84 11.68
C PHE A 65 -8.50 2.42 11.96
N GLY A 66 -7.63 1.52 12.40
CA GLY A 66 -8.01 0.18 12.85
C GLY A 66 -9.03 0.22 13.99
N ALA A 67 -8.77 1.01 15.03
CA ALA A 67 -9.71 1.18 16.13
C ALA A 67 -11.06 1.78 15.70
N ALA A 68 -11.06 2.70 14.72
CA ALA A 68 -12.30 3.25 14.17
C ALA A 68 -13.11 2.19 13.41
N ILE A 69 -12.45 1.26 12.70
CA ILE A 69 -13.11 0.15 12.01
C ILE A 69 -13.67 -0.87 12.99
N GLU A 70 -12.96 -1.19 14.07
CA GLU A 70 -13.47 -2.06 15.15
C GLU A 70 -14.78 -1.51 15.74
N GLN A 71 -14.86 -0.18 15.91
CA GLN A 71 -16.08 0.49 16.41
C GLN A 71 -17.18 0.61 15.34
N SER A 72 -16.82 0.72 14.08
CA SER A 72 -17.74 0.98 12.98
C SER A 72 -17.29 0.24 11.71
N PRO A 73 -17.52 -1.09 11.60
CA PRO A 73 -17.08 -1.89 10.45
C PRO A 73 -17.61 -1.40 9.10
N GLY A 74 -18.76 -0.72 9.10
CA GLY A 74 -19.36 -0.11 7.90
C GLY A 74 -18.50 0.93 7.20
N ILE A 75 -17.43 1.44 7.82
CA ILE A 75 -16.43 2.30 7.19
C ILE A 75 -15.85 1.62 5.95
N LEU A 76 -15.63 0.30 5.99
CA LEU A 76 -15.07 -0.47 4.89
C LEU A 76 -16.00 -0.61 3.67
N ASN A 77 -17.28 -0.23 3.79
CA ASN A 77 -18.18 -0.17 2.63
C ASN A 77 -17.80 0.97 1.66
N ALA A 78 -17.03 1.95 2.12
CA ALA A 78 -16.60 3.08 1.31
C ALA A 78 -15.23 2.89 0.64
N MET A 79 -14.42 1.94 1.11
CA MET A 79 -13.06 1.72 0.62
C MET A 79 -12.64 0.26 0.80
N SER A 80 -12.03 -0.33 -0.22
CA SER A 80 -11.60 -1.72 -0.21
C SER A 80 -10.23 -1.90 0.43
N HIS A 81 -9.33 -0.92 0.25
CA HIS A 81 -8.00 -0.93 0.86
C HIS A 81 -7.61 0.47 1.31
N VAL A 82 -6.87 0.53 2.41
CA VAL A 82 -6.23 1.74 2.93
C VAL A 82 -4.82 1.34 3.35
N VAL A 83 -3.82 1.87 2.65
CA VAL A 83 -2.43 1.45 2.81
C VAL A 83 -1.58 2.64 3.23
N PRO A 84 -1.19 2.73 4.50
CA PRO A 84 -0.13 3.64 4.92
C PRO A 84 1.24 3.07 4.57
N PHE A 85 2.19 3.94 4.20
CA PHE A 85 3.55 3.55 3.84
C PHE A 85 4.55 4.14 4.81
N GLU A 86 5.52 3.33 5.21
CA GLU A 86 6.66 3.75 6.03
C GLU A 86 7.67 4.53 5.19
N HIS A 87 7.86 4.13 3.93
CA HIS A 87 8.82 4.74 3.02
C HIS A 87 8.18 5.10 1.69
N LEU A 88 8.62 6.22 1.14
CA LEU A 88 8.23 6.70 -0.19
C LEU A 88 9.49 7.00 -1.00
N PHE A 89 9.42 6.77 -2.31
CA PHE A 89 10.50 7.10 -3.23
C PHE A 89 9.94 7.51 -4.59
N GLU A 90 10.71 8.28 -5.34
CA GLU A 90 10.44 8.64 -6.72
C GLU A 90 11.47 7.96 -7.62
N PHE A 91 11.07 7.62 -8.83
CA PHE A 91 11.92 6.96 -9.81
C PHE A 91 11.48 7.35 -11.22
N GLU A 92 12.40 7.33 -12.17
CA GLU A 92 12.12 7.70 -13.57
C GLU A 92 11.96 6.48 -14.46
N ASP A 93 12.72 5.41 -14.20
CA ASP A 93 12.73 4.17 -14.99
C ASP A 93 12.80 2.91 -14.11
N ALA A 94 12.84 1.73 -14.74
CA ALA A 94 12.89 0.46 -14.02
C ALA A 94 14.19 0.26 -13.23
N VAL A 95 15.32 0.72 -13.73
CA VAL A 95 16.63 0.57 -13.07
C VAL A 95 16.67 1.41 -11.79
N GLU A 96 16.16 2.63 -11.87
CA GLU A 96 16.05 3.50 -10.70
C GLU A 96 15.03 2.96 -9.68
N PHE A 97 13.91 2.38 -10.17
CA PHE A 97 12.95 1.67 -9.32
C PHE A 97 13.61 0.53 -8.56
N GLU A 98 14.31 -0.40 -9.27
CA GLU A 98 15.01 -1.53 -8.65
C GLU A 98 16.02 -1.06 -7.62
N THR A 99 16.82 -0.05 -7.95
CA THR A 99 17.84 0.49 -7.05
C THR A 99 17.22 1.02 -5.75
N LYS A 100 16.26 1.94 -5.87
CA LYS A 100 15.64 2.60 -4.72
C LYS A 100 14.76 1.67 -3.90
N ALA A 101 13.98 0.80 -4.57
CA ALA A 101 13.16 -0.19 -3.92
C ALA A 101 14.01 -1.19 -3.13
N SER A 102 15.17 -1.65 -3.69
CA SER A 102 16.10 -2.54 -3.00
C SER A 102 16.73 -1.88 -1.78
N GLU A 103 17.22 -0.65 -1.92
CA GLU A 103 17.84 0.08 -0.80
C GLU A 103 16.87 0.17 0.39
N ILE A 104 15.62 0.50 0.13
CA ILE A 104 14.59 0.58 1.18
C ILE A 104 14.24 -0.82 1.70
N ALA A 105 14.01 -1.80 0.80
CA ALA A 105 13.65 -3.16 1.17
C ALA A 105 14.69 -3.81 2.09
N LEU A 106 15.98 -3.58 1.83
CA LEU A 106 17.09 -4.11 2.64
C LEU A 106 17.09 -3.55 4.08
N THR A 107 16.48 -2.40 4.34
CA THR A 107 16.33 -1.89 5.71
C THR A 107 15.43 -2.79 6.57
N TYR A 108 14.57 -3.59 5.95
CA TYR A 108 13.68 -4.52 6.65
C TYR A 108 14.32 -5.89 6.96
N VAL A 109 15.53 -6.17 6.47
CA VAL A 109 16.21 -7.47 6.68
C VAL A 109 16.24 -7.90 8.14
N PRO A 110 16.52 -7.04 9.14
CA PRO A 110 16.48 -7.45 10.55
C PRO A 110 15.13 -8.00 11.01
N ARG A 111 14.03 -7.58 10.38
CA ARG A 111 12.67 -8.06 10.67
C ARG A 111 12.32 -9.35 9.93
N LEU A 112 13.12 -9.76 8.93
CA LEU A 112 12.91 -10.91 8.06
C LEU A 112 13.79 -12.12 8.41
N ILE A 113 14.79 -11.96 9.30
CA ILE A 113 15.70 -13.04 9.70
C ILE A 113 14.89 -14.25 10.22
N GLY A 114 15.11 -15.42 9.60
CA GLY A 114 14.47 -16.68 9.95
C GLY A 114 12.97 -16.77 9.66
N LYS A 115 12.39 -15.75 9.02
CA LYS A 115 10.95 -15.67 8.72
C LYS A 115 10.62 -16.09 7.28
N SER A 116 9.37 -16.46 7.08
CA SER A 116 8.78 -16.58 5.75
C SER A 116 8.22 -15.23 5.30
N PHE A 117 8.45 -14.91 4.03
CA PHE A 117 7.97 -13.66 3.46
C PHE A 117 7.78 -13.76 1.95
N HIS A 118 7.18 -12.77 1.34
CA HIS A 118 7.25 -12.47 -0.09
C HIS A 118 7.06 -10.97 -0.34
N VAL A 119 7.50 -10.52 -1.49
CA VAL A 119 7.22 -9.18 -1.99
C VAL A 119 5.92 -9.20 -2.79
N ARG A 120 5.10 -8.17 -2.64
CA ARG A 120 3.89 -7.94 -3.42
C ARG A 120 3.92 -6.55 -4.02
N LEU A 121 3.93 -6.46 -5.34
CA LEU A 121 3.91 -5.19 -6.07
C LEU A 121 2.56 -4.94 -6.74
N HIS A 122 1.88 -3.89 -6.34
CA HIS A 122 0.71 -3.38 -7.04
C HIS A 122 1.09 -2.15 -7.87
N ARG A 123 1.22 -2.35 -9.17
CA ARG A 123 1.63 -1.31 -10.09
C ARG A 123 0.45 -0.56 -10.69
N ARG A 124 0.44 0.78 -10.53
CA ARG A 124 -0.47 1.68 -11.25
C ARG A 124 0.34 2.61 -12.15
N GLY A 125 0.07 2.55 -13.44
CA GLY A 125 0.90 3.18 -14.48
C GLY A 125 2.04 2.29 -14.95
N LEU A 126 2.96 2.84 -15.74
CA LEU A 126 4.23 2.23 -16.20
C LEU A 126 4.07 0.85 -16.87
N LYS A 127 2.95 0.64 -17.59
CA LYS A 127 2.72 -0.59 -18.36
C LYS A 127 3.80 -0.73 -19.45
N GLY A 128 4.50 -1.88 -19.45
CA GLY A 128 5.60 -2.14 -20.38
C GLY A 128 6.96 -1.62 -19.92
N THR A 129 7.03 -0.83 -18.85
CA THR A 129 8.30 -0.35 -18.26
C THR A 129 8.68 -1.16 -17.03
N ILE A 130 7.72 -1.46 -16.16
CA ILE A 130 7.90 -2.27 -14.96
C ILE A 130 7.08 -3.54 -15.08
N SER A 131 7.70 -4.69 -14.87
CA SER A 131 7.07 -6.02 -14.85
C SER A 131 6.87 -6.47 -13.42
N THR A 132 5.63 -6.48 -12.92
CA THR A 132 5.33 -6.91 -11.54
C THR A 132 5.99 -8.23 -11.16
N PRO A 133 5.88 -9.34 -11.93
CA PRO A 133 6.51 -10.60 -11.54
C PRO A 133 8.05 -10.56 -11.54
N THR A 134 8.64 -9.70 -12.38
CA THR A 134 10.10 -9.55 -12.45
C THR A 134 10.60 -8.82 -11.22
N GLU A 135 9.98 -7.71 -10.86
CA GLU A 135 10.37 -6.90 -9.71
C GLU A 135 10.10 -7.61 -8.38
N GLU A 136 8.98 -8.32 -8.26
CA GLU A 136 8.70 -9.14 -7.06
C GLU A 136 9.80 -10.19 -6.86
N ARG A 137 10.17 -10.92 -7.91
CA ARG A 137 11.25 -11.92 -7.86
C ARG A 137 12.61 -11.31 -7.54
N PHE A 138 12.95 -10.21 -8.20
CA PHE A 138 14.22 -9.50 -7.97
C PHE A 138 14.37 -9.10 -6.50
N LEU A 139 13.34 -8.51 -5.92
CA LEU A 139 13.37 -8.10 -4.53
C LEU A 139 13.32 -9.28 -3.54
N ASP A 140 12.56 -10.33 -3.85
CA ASP A 140 12.56 -11.57 -3.07
C ASP A 140 13.97 -12.20 -3.00
N GLU A 141 14.68 -12.27 -4.14
CA GLU A 141 16.05 -12.80 -4.21
C GLU A 141 17.05 -11.93 -3.43
N ALA A 142 16.93 -10.60 -3.55
CA ALA A 142 17.77 -9.66 -2.79
C ALA A 142 17.59 -9.81 -1.26
N LEU A 143 16.35 -9.92 -0.80
CA LEU A 143 16.02 -10.10 0.62
C LEU A 143 16.44 -11.48 1.14
N LEU A 144 16.30 -12.55 0.34
CA LEU A 144 16.80 -13.89 0.69
C LEU A 144 18.32 -13.87 0.87
N GLY A 145 19.06 -13.29 -0.08
CA GLY A 145 20.50 -13.18 0.00
C GLY A 145 20.95 -12.38 1.23
N ALA A 146 20.33 -11.24 1.49
CA ALA A 146 20.65 -10.38 2.61
C ALA A 146 20.33 -11.03 3.97
N SER A 147 19.18 -11.70 4.10
CA SER A 147 18.81 -12.41 5.34
C SER A 147 19.74 -13.58 5.63
N ALA A 148 20.18 -14.32 4.60
CA ALA A 148 21.17 -15.38 4.73
C ALA A 148 22.53 -14.84 5.18
N ALA A 149 23.00 -13.73 4.59
CA ALA A 149 24.24 -13.05 4.99
C ALA A 149 24.17 -12.51 6.42
N ALA A 150 22.99 -12.14 6.91
CA ALA A 150 22.77 -11.73 8.29
C ALA A 150 22.65 -12.90 9.29
N GLY A 151 22.89 -14.14 8.85
CA GLY A 151 22.99 -15.32 9.70
C GLY A 151 21.67 -16.03 10.02
N GLY A 152 20.57 -15.66 9.32
CA GLY A 152 19.26 -16.31 9.48
C GLY A 152 18.47 -16.28 8.19
N PRO A 153 18.68 -17.28 7.27
CA PRO A 153 18.04 -17.27 5.98
C PRO A 153 16.51 -17.26 6.11
N GLY A 154 15.88 -16.33 5.42
CA GLY A 154 14.43 -16.32 5.24
C GLY A 154 14.00 -17.38 4.22
N ARG A 155 12.70 -17.49 4.02
CA ARG A 155 12.11 -18.35 2.97
C ARG A 155 10.93 -17.68 2.32
N ILE A 156 10.75 -17.89 1.02
CA ILE A 156 9.56 -17.40 0.31
C ILE A 156 8.35 -18.26 0.64
N SER A 157 7.23 -17.61 0.95
CA SER A 157 5.93 -18.23 1.15
C SER A 157 4.83 -17.31 0.66
N PHE A 158 3.96 -17.80 -0.23
CA PHE A 158 2.84 -17.05 -0.78
C PHE A 158 1.51 -17.30 -0.07
N GLU A 159 1.35 -18.47 0.55
CA GLU A 159 0.06 -18.88 1.15
C GLU A 159 -0.14 -18.32 2.55
N ASP A 160 0.86 -18.44 3.43
CA ASP A 160 0.79 -17.98 4.82
C ASP A 160 2.16 -17.46 5.29
N PRO A 161 2.64 -16.33 4.75
CA PRO A 161 3.92 -15.74 5.14
C PRO A 161 3.88 -15.13 6.53
N ASP A 162 5.03 -15.07 7.20
CA ASP A 162 5.18 -14.31 8.44
C ASP A 162 5.15 -12.80 8.19
N CYS A 163 5.63 -12.39 7.00
CA CYS A 163 5.65 -10.99 6.58
C CYS A 163 5.35 -10.85 5.08
N VAL A 164 4.74 -9.72 4.70
CA VAL A 164 4.58 -9.30 3.29
C VAL A 164 5.21 -7.93 3.13
N LEU A 165 6.20 -7.80 2.25
CA LEU A 165 6.69 -6.49 1.80
C LEU A 165 5.77 -6.00 0.68
N LEU A 166 4.91 -5.06 1.01
CA LEU A 166 4.00 -4.45 0.06
C LEU A 166 4.64 -3.24 -0.59
N ILE A 167 4.60 -3.21 -1.92
CA ILE A 167 4.99 -2.08 -2.73
C ILE A 167 3.81 -1.65 -3.57
N GLU A 168 3.49 -0.36 -3.56
CA GLU A 168 2.49 0.23 -4.44
C GLU A 168 3.13 1.33 -5.27
N THR A 169 2.90 1.34 -6.57
CA THR A 169 3.32 2.49 -7.40
C THR A 169 2.12 3.29 -7.87
N LEU A 170 2.31 4.59 -7.98
CA LEU A 170 1.38 5.55 -8.53
C LEU A 170 2.13 6.43 -9.53
N GLY A 171 2.14 6.01 -10.81
CA GLY A 171 3.09 6.54 -11.78
C GLY A 171 4.53 6.31 -11.32
N GLN A 172 5.35 7.33 -11.38
CA GLN A 172 6.78 7.31 -11.01
C GLN A 172 7.04 7.52 -9.50
N ARG A 173 6.08 7.21 -8.65
CA ARG A 173 6.23 7.26 -7.21
C ARG A 173 5.85 5.93 -6.58
N GLY A 174 6.71 5.40 -5.73
CA GLY A 174 6.52 4.16 -4.99
C GLY A 174 6.35 4.40 -3.50
N GLY A 175 5.58 3.52 -2.85
CA GLY A 175 5.50 3.40 -1.41
C GLY A 175 5.79 1.97 -0.99
N LEU A 176 6.57 1.79 0.10
CA LEU A 176 6.88 0.50 0.71
C LEU A 176 6.40 0.45 2.16
N ALA A 177 5.88 -0.70 2.54
CA ALA A 177 5.57 -1.03 3.93
C ALA A 177 5.74 -2.53 4.15
N LEU A 178 6.25 -2.93 5.32
CA LEU A 178 6.35 -4.33 5.71
C LEU A 178 5.24 -4.66 6.71
N TRP A 179 4.34 -5.55 6.31
CA TRP A 179 3.24 -6.03 7.14
C TRP A 179 3.52 -7.40 7.69
N THR A 180 3.38 -7.57 9.00
CA THR A 180 3.42 -8.88 9.66
C THR A 180 2.08 -9.61 9.49
N ARG A 181 2.09 -10.94 9.64
CA ARG A 181 0.87 -11.76 9.66
C ARG A 181 -0.14 -11.24 10.70
N GLU A 182 0.33 -10.81 11.87
CA GLU A 182 -0.53 -10.27 12.92
C GLU A 182 -1.23 -8.99 12.48
N GLU A 183 -0.51 -8.07 11.82
CA GLU A 183 -1.08 -6.83 11.29
C GLU A 183 -2.08 -7.11 10.16
N LEU A 184 -1.76 -8.04 9.25
CA LEU A 184 -2.68 -8.45 8.19
C LEU A 184 -3.95 -9.12 8.73
N ASN A 185 -3.86 -9.86 9.82
CA ASN A 185 -5.03 -10.43 10.50
C ASN A 185 -5.83 -9.37 11.27
N ARG A 186 -5.16 -8.38 11.84
CA ARG A 186 -5.78 -7.31 12.64
C ARG A 186 -6.43 -6.24 11.79
N TYR A 187 -5.86 -5.89 10.65
CA TYR A 187 -6.28 -4.77 9.82
C TYR A 187 -6.86 -5.24 8.47
N PRO A 188 -8.18 -5.50 8.41
CA PRO A 188 -8.83 -6.09 7.23
C PRO A 188 -8.82 -5.17 6.00
N PHE A 189 -8.40 -3.93 6.14
CA PHE A 189 -8.26 -2.96 5.08
C PHE A 189 -6.88 -2.97 4.40
N LEU A 190 -5.92 -3.73 4.92
CA LEU A 190 -4.63 -3.92 4.24
C LEU A 190 -4.76 -4.93 3.10
N PRO A 191 -4.06 -4.73 1.97
CA PRO A 191 -3.98 -5.72 0.90
C PRO A 191 -3.35 -7.03 1.40
N GLY A 192 -3.97 -8.17 1.08
CA GLY A 192 -3.53 -9.47 1.58
C GLY A 192 -4.08 -9.86 2.95
N ALA A 193 -4.81 -8.95 3.62
CA ALA A 193 -5.54 -9.29 4.84
C ALA A 193 -6.57 -10.40 4.57
N LYS A 194 -6.68 -11.35 5.49
CA LYS A 194 -7.76 -12.34 5.45
C LYS A 194 -9.07 -11.61 5.74
N LYS A 195 -9.98 -11.56 4.76
CA LYS A 195 -11.31 -10.98 4.98
C LYS A 195 -12.02 -11.76 6.08
N PRO A 196 -12.66 -11.11 7.05
CA PRO A 196 -13.51 -11.79 8.02
C PRO A 196 -14.54 -12.63 7.26
N ILE A 197 -14.65 -13.91 7.58
CA ILE A 197 -15.72 -14.77 7.05
C ILE A 197 -17.03 -14.21 7.60
N PRO A 198 -17.98 -13.77 6.75
CA PRO A 198 -19.28 -13.34 7.24
C PRO A 198 -19.99 -14.56 7.84
N GLY A 199 -20.20 -14.59 9.16
CA GLY A 199 -21.06 -15.59 9.79
C GLY A 199 -20.39 -16.56 10.74
N HIS A 200 -19.60 -16.11 11.71
CA HIS A 200 -19.44 -16.81 13.00
C HIS A 200 -19.58 -15.78 14.11
N MET A 201 -20.81 -15.30 14.31
CA MET A 201 -21.20 -14.87 15.65
C MET A 201 -21.44 -16.19 16.39
N GLY A 202 -20.55 -16.50 17.33
CA GLY A 202 -20.72 -17.62 18.22
C GLY A 202 -22.01 -17.48 19.04
N ASP A 203 -22.74 -18.56 19.11
CA ASP A 203 -23.81 -18.81 20.05
C ASP A 203 -23.29 -18.73 21.49
#